data_0ec3751e9b953a2b8743599a47518b8f
#
_entry.id   0ec3751e9b953a2b8743599a47518b8f
#
_cell.length_a   1.000
_cell.length_b   1.000
_cell.length_c   1.000
_cell.angle_alpha   90.00
_cell.angle_beta   90.00
_cell.angle_gamma   90.00
#
_symmetry.space_group_name_H-M   'P 1'
#
loop_
_entity.id
_entity.type
_entity.pdbx_description
1 polymer ?
#
loop_
_entity_poly.entity_id
_entity_poly.type
_entity_poly.pdbx_seq_one_letter_code
_entity_poly.pdbx_strand_id
1 'polypeptide(L)'
;PKEEYDVLIIGGGGHGLATAYYLAKEHNITNVAIIEKGWIGGGNVGRNTTIIRSNYMHDENGLFSEFGMDLWRKMSQDLNYNVMFSPRGIINLAHSDAQMNAYARRGNSMRLNGIDAVLLNREQVKEIIPMADFSENVRFPIFGGLMQPSAGTARHDAVAWGYARQADSMGVDIIQNCEVTGFDVAAGKIKGIRTSRGNIKAKKVGICVAGSTNILAEKL
;
A
#
# COMPACT_ATOMS: atom_id res chain seq x y z
N PRO A 1 20.92 -11.82 12.05
CA PRO A 1 20.22 -12.76 11.18
C PRO A 1 20.73 -14.18 11.37
N LYS A 2 19.92 -15.19 11.02
CA LYS A 2 20.35 -16.57 10.86
C LYS A 2 21.24 -16.70 9.62
N GLU A 3 21.95 -17.81 9.49
CA GLU A 3 22.80 -18.06 8.31
C GLU A 3 21.99 -18.36 7.04
N GLU A 4 20.78 -18.94 7.20
CA GLU A 4 19.93 -19.37 6.07
C GLU A 4 18.44 -19.19 6.36
N TYR A 5 17.70 -18.74 5.32
CA TYR A 5 16.25 -18.63 5.31
C TYR A 5 15.63 -19.29 4.08
N ASP A 6 14.37 -19.70 4.19
CA ASP A 6 13.60 -20.16 3.04
C ASP A 6 13.27 -18.99 2.11
N VAL A 7 12.93 -17.84 2.70
CA VAL A 7 12.63 -16.61 1.95
C VAL A 7 13.31 -15.41 2.62
N LEU A 8 14.01 -14.61 1.82
CA LEU A 8 14.46 -13.28 2.20
C LEU A 8 13.64 -12.23 1.47
N ILE A 9 13.16 -11.22 2.18
CA ILE A 9 12.45 -10.08 1.63
C ILE A 9 13.29 -8.83 1.85
N ILE A 10 13.68 -8.17 0.79
CA ILE A 10 14.45 -6.93 0.83
C ILE A 10 13.48 -5.75 0.83
N GLY A 11 13.46 -4.99 1.92
CA GLY A 11 12.61 -3.84 2.14
C GLY A 11 11.53 -4.03 3.20
N GLY A 12 11.64 -3.28 4.30
CA GLY A 12 10.70 -3.25 5.43
C GLY A 12 9.56 -2.24 5.25
N GLY A 13 9.13 -2.00 4.01
CA GLY A 13 7.96 -1.20 3.67
C GLY A 13 6.66 -2.02 3.69
N GLY A 14 5.53 -1.38 3.33
CA GLY A 14 4.21 -2.02 3.35
C GLY A 14 4.14 -3.32 2.58
N HIS A 15 4.68 -3.38 1.37
CA HIS A 15 4.68 -4.60 0.56
C HIS A 15 5.53 -5.72 1.16
N GLY A 16 6.75 -5.42 1.63
CA GLY A 16 7.61 -6.44 2.22
C GLY A 16 7.05 -7.02 3.51
N LEU A 17 6.55 -6.15 4.39
CA LEU A 17 5.93 -6.56 5.66
C LEU A 17 4.64 -7.37 5.44
N ALA A 18 3.76 -6.93 4.54
CA ALA A 18 2.56 -7.68 4.18
C ALA A 18 2.90 -9.03 3.54
N THR A 19 3.88 -9.08 2.63
CA THR A 19 4.32 -10.33 2.00
C THR A 19 4.78 -11.32 3.07
N ALA A 20 5.63 -10.92 4.01
CA ALA A 20 6.11 -11.79 5.08
C ALA A 20 4.96 -12.28 5.97
N TYR A 21 4.05 -11.38 6.34
CA TYR A 21 2.86 -11.72 7.12
C TYR A 21 2.00 -12.77 6.42
N TYR A 22 1.66 -12.58 5.15
CA TYR A 22 0.81 -13.53 4.42
C TYR A 22 1.53 -14.83 4.10
N LEU A 23 2.86 -14.85 3.89
CA LEU A 23 3.63 -16.09 3.78
C LEU A 23 3.51 -16.92 5.06
N ALA A 24 3.62 -16.28 6.21
CA ALA A 24 3.47 -16.98 7.50
C ALA A 24 2.02 -17.39 7.75
N LYS A 25 1.06 -16.46 7.58
CA LYS A 25 -0.35 -16.71 7.91
C LYS A 25 -1.03 -17.73 7.00
N GLU A 26 -0.89 -17.57 5.69
CA GLU A 26 -1.67 -18.36 4.72
C GLU A 26 -0.92 -19.59 4.20
N HIS A 27 0.41 -19.58 4.28
CA HIS A 27 1.25 -20.63 3.71
C HIS A 27 2.12 -21.36 4.75
N ASN A 28 2.07 -20.96 6.01
CA ASN A 28 2.89 -21.50 7.09
C ASN A 28 4.40 -21.47 6.78
N ILE A 29 4.84 -20.49 5.99
CA ILE A 29 6.25 -20.23 5.67
C ILE A 29 6.76 -19.19 6.66
N THR A 30 7.42 -19.63 7.72
CA THR A 30 7.86 -18.80 8.85
C THR A 30 9.37 -18.58 8.91
N ASN A 31 10.18 -19.45 8.26
CA ASN A 31 11.62 -19.22 8.14
C ASN A 31 11.91 -18.14 7.11
N VAL A 32 11.45 -16.91 7.42
CA VAL A 32 11.50 -15.73 6.57
C VAL A 32 12.27 -14.63 7.29
N ALA A 33 13.08 -13.86 6.56
CA ALA A 33 13.62 -12.62 7.09
C ALA A 33 13.27 -11.43 6.19
N ILE A 34 13.00 -10.30 6.82
CA ILE A 34 12.91 -8.98 6.18
C ILE A 34 14.22 -8.24 6.46
N ILE A 35 14.89 -7.79 5.39
CA ILE A 35 16.13 -7.02 5.47
C ILE A 35 15.82 -5.58 5.08
N GLU A 36 15.94 -4.66 6.04
CA GLU A 36 15.65 -3.23 5.87
C GLU A 36 16.91 -2.39 6.15
N LYS A 37 17.28 -1.55 5.18
CA LYS A 37 18.48 -0.70 5.31
C LYS A 37 18.36 0.37 6.40
N GLY A 38 17.15 0.86 6.63
CA GLY A 38 16.86 1.86 7.66
C GLY A 38 15.96 1.26 8.75
N TRP A 39 14.73 1.73 8.81
CA TRP A 39 13.73 1.33 9.80
C TRP A 39 12.39 0.97 9.15
N ILE A 40 11.58 0.20 9.87
CA ILE A 40 10.24 -0.21 9.43
C ILE A 40 9.43 0.99 8.96
N GLY A 41 8.94 0.93 7.72
CA GLY A 41 8.09 1.98 7.13
C GLY A 41 8.83 3.27 6.76
N GLY A 42 10.15 3.36 6.90
CA GLY A 42 10.95 4.58 6.65
C GLY A 42 10.99 5.05 5.19
N GLY A 43 10.56 4.22 4.24
CA GLY A 43 10.47 4.54 2.81
C GLY A 43 9.14 5.22 2.43
N ASN A 44 8.53 4.76 1.32
CA ASN A 44 7.28 5.32 0.79
C ASN A 44 6.10 5.19 1.74
N VAL A 45 6.09 4.20 2.64
CA VAL A 45 5.04 4.06 3.67
C VAL A 45 4.95 5.34 4.51
N GLY A 46 6.07 5.87 4.97
CA GLY A 46 6.10 7.08 5.79
C GLY A 46 5.89 8.39 5.01
N ARG A 47 5.71 8.34 3.68
CA ARG A 47 5.66 9.51 2.79
C ARG A 47 4.44 9.55 1.88
N ASN A 48 3.42 8.76 2.15
CA ASN A 48 2.21 8.70 1.35
C ASN A 48 1.09 9.58 1.94
N THR A 49 0.00 9.74 1.17
CA THR A 49 -1.16 10.55 1.56
C THR A 49 -2.16 9.79 2.42
N THR A 50 -1.90 8.53 2.74
CA THR A 50 -2.77 7.66 3.55
C THR A 50 -4.17 7.38 3.00
N ILE A 51 -4.42 7.73 1.75
CA ILE A 51 -5.72 7.56 1.10
C ILE A 51 -5.90 6.10 0.65
N ILE A 52 -6.99 5.48 1.11
CA ILE A 52 -7.41 4.12 0.78
C ILE A 52 -8.68 4.21 -0.07
N ARG A 53 -8.61 3.69 -1.30
CA ARG A 53 -9.70 3.84 -2.28
C ARG A 53 -9.61 2.78 -3.38
N SER A 54 -10.74 2.53 -4.06
CA SER A 54 -10.83 1.70 -5.27
C SER A 54 -11.41 2.45 -6.48
N ASN A 55 -11.52 3.77 -6.41
CA ASN A 55 -12.17 4.62 -7.39
C ASN A 55 -11.35 4.80 -8.69
N TYR A 56 -10.95 3.72 -9.32
CA TYR A 56 -10.21 3.69 -10.58
C TYR A 56 -11.14 3.55 -11.79
N MET A 57 -10.68 4.04 -12.96
CA MET A 57 -11.46 3.96 -14.19
C MET A 57 -11.33 2.59 -14.87
N HIS A 58 -10.15 1.99 -14.83
CA HIS A 58 -9.88 0.70 -15.45
C HIS A 58 -10.34 -0.43 -14.54
N ASP A 59 -11.06 -1.38 -15.10
CA ASP A 59 -11.73 -2.45 -14.36
C ASP A 59 -10.76 -3.29 -13.54
N GLU A 60 -9.61 -3.65 -14.11
CA GLU A 60 -8.58 -4.44 -13.43
C GLU A 60 -8.05 -3.72 -12.18
N ASN A 61 -7.80 -2.42 -12.29
CA ASN A 61 -7.34 -1.60 -11.17
C ASN A 61 -8.45 -1.42 -10.11
N GLY A 62 -9.69 -1.25 -10.56
CA GLY A 62 -10.86 -1.14 -9.69
C GLY A 62 -11.07 -2.42 -8.88
N LEU A 63 -11.15 -3.56 -9.54
CA LEU A 63 -11.37 -4.87 -8.92
C LEU A 63 -10.22 -5.26 -7.98
N PHE A 64 -8.96 -5.06 -8.40
CA PHE A 64 -7.81 -5.30 -7.55
C PHE A 64 -7.85 -4.45 -6.27
N SER A 65 -8.18 -3.16 -6.42
CA SER A 65 -8.23 -2.24 -5.29
C SER A 65 -9.44 -2.48 -4.39
N GLU A 66 -10.58 -2.93 -4.93
CA GLU A 66 -11.75 -3.31 -4.13
C GLU A 66 -11.48 -4.57 -3.30
N PHE A 67 -10.79 -5.56 -3.85
CA PHE A 67 -10.27 -6.67 -3.06
C PHE A 67 -9.39 -6.16 -1.89
N GLY A 68 -8.55 -5.15 -2.17
CA GLY A 68 -7.78 -4.45 -1.13
C GLY A 68 -8.67 -3.78 -0.09
N MET A 69 -9.79 -3.16 -0.49
CA MET A 69 -10.74 -2.55 0.44
C MET A 69 -11.33 -3.57 1.42
N ASP A 70 -11.62 -4.79 0.97
CA ASP A 70 -12.09 -5.87 1.85
C ASP A 70 -11.04 -6.27 2.91
N LEU A 71 -9.78 -6.29 2.53
CA LEU A 71 -8.68 -6.49 3.49
C LEU A 71 -8.59 -5.34 4.49
N TRP A 72 -8.72 -4.08 4.04
CA TRP A 72 -8.68 -2.90 4.91
C TRP A 72 -9.77 -2.91 5.98
N ARG A 73 -10.98 -3.33 5.64
CA ARG A 73 -12.12 -3.43 6.59
C ARG A 73 -11.83 -4.37 7.76
N LYS A 74 -11.04 -5.42 7.55
CA LYS A 74 -10.71 -6.47 8.55
C LYS A 74 -9.33 -6.30 9.16
N MET A 75 -8.49 -5.46 8.59
CA MET A 75 -7.05 -5.40 8.90
C MET A 75 -6.76 -5.20 10.38
N SER A 76 -7.48 -4.31 11.07
CA SER A 76 -7.26 -4.08 12.51
C SER A 76 -7.53 -5.33 13.36
N GLN A 77 -8.52 -6.14 12.97
CA GLN A 77 -8.84 -7.40 13.64
C GLN A 77 -7.80 -8.46 13.29
N ASP A 78 -7.48 -8.62 12.00
CA ASP A 78 -6.52 -9.61 11.51
C ASP A 78 -5.11 -9.41 12.09
N LEU A 79 -4.71 -8.15 12.25
CA LEU A 79 -3.41 -7.81 12.82
C LEU A 79 -3.42 -7.66 14.35
N ASN A 80 -4.58 -7.78 15.01
CA ASN A 80 -4.75 -7.42 16.41
C ASN A 80 -4.04 -6.10 16.75
N TYR A 81 -4.22 -5.11 15.88
CA TYR A 81 -3.56 -3.81 15.94
C TYR A 81 -4.37 -2.74 15.20
N ASN A 82 -4.75 -1.66 15.88
CA ASN A 82 -5.56 -0.63 15.26
C ASN A 82 -4.77 0.17 14.20
N VAL A 83 -5.04 -0.09 12.94
CA VAL A 83 -4.45 0.64 11.80
C VAL A 83 -5.12 1.99 11.55
N MET A 84 -6.12 2.34 12.36
CA MET A 84 -6.86 3.61 12.28
C MET A 84 -7.50 3.82 10.90
N PHE A 85 -8.01 2.75 10.29
CA PHE A 85 -8.77 2.87 9.06
C PHE A 85 -10.08 3.59 9.34
N SER A 86 -10.30 4.72 8.66
CA SER A 86 -11.47 5.59 8.83
C SER A 86 -12.17 5.75 7.48
N PRO A 87 -13.26 4.98 7.22
CA PRO A 87 -14.02 5.04 5.98
C PRO A 87 -14.96 6.26 5.98
N ARG A 88 -14.41 7.44 5.71
CA ARG A 88 -15.16 8.71 5.69
C ARG A 88 -15.50 9.19 4.29
N GLY A 89 -15.20 8.38 3.28
CA GLY A 89 -15.34 8.72 1.88
C GLY A 89 -14.15 9.51 1.32
N ILE A 90 -14.10 9.55 0.00
CA ILE A 90 -13.18 10.37 -0.78
C ILE A 90 -13.95 11.06 -1.89
N ILE A 91 -13.72 12.36 -2.06
CA ILE A 91 -14.33 13.16 -3.12
C ILE A 91 -13.23 13.62 -4.07
N ASN A 92 -13.38 13.32 -5.35
CA ASN A 92 -12.63 13.94 -6.43
C ASN A 92 -13.43 15.17 -6.91
N LEU A 93 -12.92 16.37 -6.67
CA LEU A 93 -13.57 17.61 -7.08
C LEU A 93 -13.44 17.82 -8.59
N ALA A 94 -14.51 18.28 -9.21
CA ALA A 94 -14.53 18.70 -10.60
C ALA A 94 -14.55 20.24 -10.69
N HIS A 95 -13.70 20.78 -11.57
CA HIS A 95 -13.53 22.22 -11.79
C HIS A 95 -13.98 22.64 -13.20
N SER A 96 -14.66 21.74 -13.93
CA SER A 96 -15.24 22.02 -15.25
C SER A 96 -16.29 20.97 -15.61
N ASP A 97 -17.14 21.29 -16.61
CA ASP A 97 -18.10 20.34 -17.17
C ASP A 97 -17.41 19.13 -17.81
N ALA A 98 -16.26 19.32 -18.44
CA ALA A 98 -15.49 18.24 -19.00
C ALA A 98 -15.03 17.21 -17.91
N GLN A 99 -14.64 17.71 -16.74
CA GLN A 99 -14.32 16.83 -15.60
C GLN A 99 -15.57 16.16 -15.04
N MET A 100 -16.70 16.86 -14.94
CA MET A 100 -17.97 16.24 -14.51
C MET A 100 -18.38 15.09 -15.45
N ASN A 101 -18.28 15.31 -16.77
CA ASN A 101 -18.56 14.27 -17.76
C ASN A 101 -17.58 13.07 -17.64
N ALA A 102 -16.31 13.33 -17.38
CA ALA A 102 -15.33 12.26 -17.12
C ALA A 102 -15.66 11.48 -15.84
N TYR A 103 -16.09 12.17 -14.79
CA TYR A 103 -16.49 11.56 -13.54
C TYR A 103 -17.79 10.77 -13.63
N ALA A 104 -18.73 11.21 -14.46
CA ALA A 104 -19.95 10.43 -14.75
C ALA A 104 -19.60 9.07 -15.40
N ARG A 105 -18.71 9.07 -16.41
CA ARG A 105 -18.23 7.82 -17.04
C ARG A 105 -17.48 6.93 -16.06
N ARG A 106 -16.56 7.51 -15.27
CA ARG A 106 -15.81 6.78 -14.24
C ARG A 106 -16.72 6.20 -13.18
N GLY A 107 -17.69 6.97 -12.68
CA GLY A 107 -18.65 6.50 -11.69
C GLY A 107 -19.54 5.38 -12.23
N ASN A 108 -19.87 5.37 -13.54
CA ASN A 108 -20.58 4.26 -14.17
C ASN A 108 -19.71 3.00 -14.23
N SER A 109 -18.44 3.11 -14.65
CA SER A 109 -17.51 1.97 -14.63
C SER A 109 -17.34 1.41 -13.21
N MET A 110 -17.17 2.28 -12.22
CA MET A 110 -17.08 1.85 -10.81
C MET A 110 -18.31 1.03 -10.39
N ARG A 111 -19.53 1.54 -10.64
CA ARG A 111 -20.77 0.84 -10.27
C ARG A 111 -20.94 -0.48 -10.97
N LEU A 112 -20.56 -0.60 -12.26
CA LEU A 112 -20.58 -1.86 -13.00
C LEU A 112 -19.65 -2.91 -12.37
N ASN A 113 -18.58 -2.48 -11.72
CA ASN A 113 -17.63 -3.34 -11.02
C ASN A 113 -17.95 -3.52 -9.51
N GLY A 114 -19.15 -3.13 -9.07
CA GLY A 114 -19.58 -3.26 -7.67
C GLY A 114 -18.96 -2.26 -6.71
N ILE A 115 -18.24 -1.25 -7.21
CA ILE A 115 -17.61 -0.20 -6.40
C ILE A 115 -18.62 0.93 -6.18
N ASP A 116 -18.80 1.37 -4.94
CA ASP A 116 -19.69 2.47 -4.61
C ASP A 116 -19.20 3.79 -5.19
N ALA A 117 -20.10 4.48 -5.88
CA ALA A 117 -19.78 5.75 -6.53
C ALA A 117 -21.01 6.66 -6.59
N VAL A 118 -20.86 7.89 -6.12
CA VAL A 118 -21.89 8.90 -6.13
C VAL A 118 -21.40 10.14 -6.87
N LEU A 119 -22.10 10.51 -7.93
CA LEU A 119 -21.85 11.78 -8.63
C LEU A 119 -22.58 12.88 -7.87
N LEU A 120 -21.85 13.88 -7.43
CA LEU A 120 -22.36 15.00 -6.62
C LEU A 120 -22.38 16.27 -7.45
N ASN A 121 -23.48 17.04 -7.35
CA ASN A 121 -23.53 18.40 -7.83
C ASN A 121 -22.82 19.35 -6.86
N ARG A 122 -22.71 20.63 -7.23
CA ARG A 122 -22.02 21.67 -6.47
C ARG A 122 -22.56 21.83 -5.05
N GLU A 123 -23.89 21.85 -4.90
CA GLU A 123 -24.54 22.06 -3.61
C GLU A 123 -24.33 20.86 -2.68
N GLN A 124 -24.42 19.64 -3.21
CA GLN A 124 -24.13 18.42 -2.44
C GLN A 124 -22.67 18.37 -1.97
N VAL A 125 -21.72 18.80 -2.81
CA VAL A 125 -20.31 18.91 -2.38
C VAL A 125 -20.17 19.94 -1.27
N LYS A 126 -20.87 21.09 -1.34
CA LYS A 126 -20.84 22.13 -0.30
C LYS A 126 -21.38 21.63 1.04
N GLU A 127 -22.41 20.79 1.03
CA GLU A 127 -22.93 20.19 2.26
C GLU A 127 -21.90 19.27 2.95
N ILE A 128 -21.09 18.56 2.16
CA ILE A 128 -20.11 17.59 2.69
C ILE A 128 -18.82 18.29 3.13
N ILE A 129 -18.36 19.30 2.39
CA ILE A 129 -17.13 20.05 2.67
C ILE A 129 -17.38 21.56 2.76
N PRO A 130 -18.17 22.03 3.74
CA PRO A 130 -18.59 23.43 3.84
C PRO A 130 -17.43 24.42 4.04
N MET A 131 -16.23 23.92 4.41
CA MET A 131 -15.02 24.74 4.58
C MET A 131 -14.34 25.11 3.25
N ALA A 132 -14.73 24.49 2.10
CA ALA A 132 -14.18 24.85 0.81
C ALA A 132 -14.75 26.19 0.32
N ASP A 133 -13.98 26.92 -0.48
CA ASP A 133 -14.44 28.17 -1.08
C ASP A 133 -15.31 27.91 -2.31
N PHE A 134 -16.58 28.25 -2.21
CA PHE A 134 -17.60 28.14 -3.26
C PHE A 134 -17.96 29.50 -3.89
N SER A 135 -17.17 30.55 -3.67
CA SER A 135 -17.41 31.84 -4.34
C SER A 135 -17.17 31.73 -5.85
N GLU A 136 -17.70 32.73 -6.59
CA GLU A 136 -17.54 32.78 -8.07
C GLU A 136 -16.13 33.24 -8.49
N ASN A 137 -15.40 33.90 -7.59
CA ASN A 137 -14.10 34.51 -7.86
C ASN A 137 -12.90 33.62 -7.64
N VAL A 138 -13.10 32.34 -7.30
CA VAL A 138 -12.00 31.42 -7.13
C VAL A 138 -11.39 30.99 -8.46
N ARG A 139 -10.07 30.82 -8.48
CA ARG A 139 -9.33 30.39 -9.68
C ARG A 139 -9.82 29.05 -10.24
N PHE A 140 -10.25 28.14 -9.39
CA PHE A 140 -10.74 26.82 -9.73
C PHE A 140 -12.11 26.58 -9.09
N PRO A 141 -13.20 27.06 -9.71
CA PRO A 141 -14.55 26.89 -9.15
C PRO A 141 -14.93 25.42 -9.07
N ILE A 142 -15.68 25.05 -8.03
CA ILE A 142 -16.16 23.68 -7.85
C ILE A 142 -17.49 23.53 -8.59
N PHE A 143 -17.54 22.61 -9.56
CA PHE A 143 -18.75 22.28 -10.34
C PHE A 143 -19.51 21.11 -9.72
N GLY A 144 -18.80 20.23 -9.02
CA GLY A 144 -19.33 19.03 -8.40
C GLY A 144 -18.20 18.07 -8.05
N GLY A 145 -18.49 16.78 -7.97
CA GLY A 145 -17.48 15.79 -7.65
C GLY A 145 -17.95 14.36 -7.84
N LEU A 146 -17.00 13.44 -7.77
CA LEU A 146 -17.25 12.01 -7.69
C LEU A 146 -16.79 11.51 -6.30
N MET A 147 -17.72 10.99 -5.53
CA MET A 147 -17.47 10.44 -4.20
C MET A 147 -17.46 8.94 -4.24
N GLN A 148 -16.50 8.35 -3.54
CA GLN A 148 -16.54 6.95 -3.10
C GLN A 148 -16.78 6.92 -1.58
N PRO A 149 -17.99 6.59 -1.12
CA PRO A 149 -18.34 6.60 0.31
C PRO A 149 -17.54 5.62 1.17
N SER A 150 -17.25 4.42 0.66
CA SER A 150 -16.51 3.39 1.39
C SER A 150 -15.01 3.65 1.50
N ALA A 151 -14.47 4.57 0.70
CA ALA A 151 -13.07 4.98 0.76
C ALA A 151 -12.75 5.73 2.06
N GLY A 152 -11.47 5.88 2.37
CA GLY A 152 -11.09 6.56 3.60
C GLY A 152 -9.59 6.77 3.75
N THR A 153 -9.15 6.87 4.98
CA THR A 153 -7.74 7.03 5.33
C THR A 153 -7.32 6.02 6.40
N ALA A 154 -6.02 5.69 6.44
CA ALA A 154 -5.43 4.86 7.49
C ALA A 154 -4.10 5.45 7.96
N ARG A 155 -3.65 5.12 9.16
CA ARG A 155 -2.32 5.52 9.64
C ARG A 155 -1.27 4.58 9.03
N HIS A 156 -0.49 5.12 8.12
CA HIS A 156 0.53 4.35 7.39
C HIS A 156 1.59 3.70 8.28
N ASP A 157 2.03 4.40 9.34
CA ASP A 157 2.94 3.87 10.36
C ASP A 157 2.28 2.72 11.15
N ALA A 158 1.03 2.89 11.58
CA ALA A 158 0.28 1.84 12.27
C ALA A 158 0.10 0.58 11.41
N VAL A 159 -0.13 0.73 10.10
CA VAL A 159 -0.18 -0.39 9.15
C VAL A 159 1.15 -1.14 9.10
N ALA A 160 2.26 -0.42 8.93
CA ALA A 160 3.60 -1.01 8.89
C ALA A 160 3.92 -1.78 10.18
N TRP A 161 3.67 -1.15 11.33
CA TRP A 161 3.90 -1.78 12.63
C TRP A 161 2.93 -2.92 12.91
N GLY A 162 1.68 -2.84 12.47
CA GLY A 162 0.71 -3.94 12.59
C GLY A 162 1.19 -5.20 11.87
N TYR A 163 1.58 -5.07 10.61
CA TYR A 163 2.16 -6.18 9.85
C TYR A 163 3.46 -6.70 10.46
N ALA A 164 4.36 -5.79 10.86
CA ALA A 164 5.65 -6.17 11.45
C ALA A 164 5.46 -7.00 12.73
N ARG A 165 4.61 -6.54 13.65
CA ARG A 165 4.31 -7.23 14.91
C ARG A 165 3.72 -8.62 14.69
N GLN A 166 2.77 -8.75 13.77
CA GLN A 166 2.17 -10.04 13.47
C GLN A 166 3.15 -10.99 12.78
N ALA A 167 3.93 -10.51 11.81
CA ALA A 167 4.96 -11.31 11.17
C ALA A 167 5.99 -11.82 12.20
N ASP A 168 6.50 -10.93 13.06
CA ASP A 168 7.44 -11.25 14.14
C ASP A 168 6.86 -12.33 15.10
N SER A 169 5.61 -12.17 15.54
CA SER A 169 4.93 -13.13 16.41
C SER A 169 4.77 -14.53 15.80
N MET A 170 4.82 -14.63 14.48
CA MET A 170 4.78 -15.88 13.72
C MET A 170 6.17 -16.45 13.41
N GLY A 171 7.24 -15.82 13.90
CA GLY A 171 8.62 -16.30 13.76
C GLY A 171 9.38 -15.72 12.56
N VAL A 172 8.88 -14.68 11.92
CA VAL A 172 9.58 -13.91 10.88
C VAL A 172 10.62 -13.00 11.54
N ASP A 173 11.87 -13.07 11.09
CA ASP A 173 12.92 -12.17 11.57
C ASP A 173 12.86 -10.82 10.83
N ILE A 174 12.82 -9.71 11.56
CA ILE A 174 12.85 -8.36 10.97
C ILE A 174 14.14 -7.65 11.35
N ILE A 175 15.00 -7.43 10.35
CA ILE A 175 16.36 -6.95 10.55
C ILE A 175 16.49 -5.53 9.97
N GLN A 176 16.44 -4.56 10.85
CA GLN A 176 16.60 -3.14 10.54
C GLN A 176 18.08 -2.73 10.54
N ASN A 177 18.40 -1.57 9.94
CA ASN A 177 19.75 -1.06 9.79
C ASN A 177 20.70 -2.09 9.17
N CYS A 178 20.23 -2.82 8.16
CA CYS A 178 20.95 -3.85 7.45
C CYS A 178 20.78 -3.64 5.94
N GLU A 179 21.80 -3.09 5.30
CA GLU A 179 21.76 -2.79 3.88
C GLU A 179 22.18 -4.00 3.05
N VAL A 180 21.43 -4.32 2.00
CA VAL A 180 21.81 -5.30 0.99
C VAL A 180 22.79 -4.66 0.02
N THR A 181 24.00 -5.19 -0.03
CA THR A 181 25.11 -4.67 -0.84
C THR A 181 25.33 -5.45 -2.13
N GLY A 182 24.72 -6.62 -2.28
CA GLY A 182 24.80 -7.44 -3.50
C GLY A 182 24.11 -8.79 -3.34
N PHE A 183 24.24 -9.62 -4.38
CA PHE A 183 23.65 -10.94 -4.46
C PHE A 183 24.74 -12.00 -4.69
N ASP A 184 24.52 -13.20 -4.16
CA ASP A 184 25.31 -14.39 -4.47
C ASP A 184 24.54 -15.21 -5.50
N VAL A 185 25.07 -15.23 -6.73
CA VAL A 185 24.45 -15.92 -7.87
C VAL A 185 25.32 -17.07 -8.32
N ALA A 186 24.74 -18.25 -8.46
CA ALA A 186 25.41 -19.43 -8.99
C ALA A 186 24.50 -20.17 -9.98
N ALA A 187 25.03 -20.49 -11.16
CA ALA A 187 24.30 -21.16 -12.25
C ALA A 187 22.95 -20.44 -12.59
N GLY A 188 22.97 -19.09 -12.67
CA GLY A 188 21.79 -18.27 -13.00
C GLY A 188 20.72 -18.23 -11.91
N LYS A 189 21.03 -18.66 -10.70
CA LYS A 189 20.08 -18.66 -9.55
C LYS A 189 20.69 -17.92 -8.37
N ILE A 190 19.88 -17.10 -7.71
CA ILE A 190 20.25 -16.45 -6.46
C ILE A 190 20.37 -17.55 -5.38
N LYS A 191 21.47 -17.52 -4.63
CA LYS A 191 21.75 -18.42 -3.50
C LYS A 191 21.72 -17.71 -2.16
N GLY A 192 21.81 -16.39 -2.18
CA GLY A 192 21.82 -15.55 -1.01
C GLY A 192 22.04 -14.09 -1.35
N ILE A 193 22.24 -13.30 -0.31
CA ILE A 193 22.53 -11.88 -0.39
C ILE A 193 23.76 -11.54 0.45
N ARG A 194 24.48 -10.51 0.03
CA ARG A 194 25.51 -9.83 0.82
C ARG A 194 24.90 -8.62 1.50
N THR A 195 25.16 -8.46 2.78
CA THR A 195 24.64 -7.33 3.57
C THR A 195 25.75 -6.62 4.35
N SER A 196 25.45 -5.45 4.88
CA SER A 196 26.32 -4.72 5.81
C SER A 196 26.59 -5.48 7.12
N ARG A 197 25.86 -6.58 7.39
CA ARG A 197 25.99 -7.43 8.59
C ARG A 197 26.38 -8.88 8.29
N GLY A 198 26.95 -9.12 7.12
CA GLY A 198 27.37 -10.45 6.67
C GLY A 198 26.48 -11.04 5.59
N ASN A 199 26.85 -12.21 5.12
CA ASN A 199 26.17 -12.91 4.04
C ASN A 199 25.06 -13.79 4.61
N ILE A 200 23.95 -13.88 3.89
CA ILE A 200 22.79 -14.66 4.29
C ILE A 200 22.35 -15.52 3.10
N LYS A 201 22.25 -16.83 3.30
CA LYS A 201 21.75 -17.76 2.30
C LYS A 201 20.22 -17.71 2.23
N ALA A 202 19.67 -17.91 1.03
CA ALA A 202 18.23 -18.01 0.85
C ALA A 202 17.84 -18.88 -0.35
N LYS A 203 16.74 -19.61 -0.22
CA LYS A 203 16.15 -20.37 -1.33
C LYS A 203 15.41 -19.46 -2.30
N LYS A 204 14.79 -18.39 -1.79
CA LYS A 204 14.05 -17.37 -2.57
C LYS A 204 14.32 -15.97 -2.03
N VAL A 205 14.39 -14.99 -2.92
CA VAL A 205 14.57 -13.57 -2.57
C VAL A 205 13.47 -12.74 -3.22
N GLY A 206 12.72 -12.01 -2.40
CA GLY A 206 11.74 -11.02 -2.83
C GLY A 206 12.30 -9.60 -2.73
N ILE A 207 12.15 -8.80 -3.77
CA ILE A 207 12.62 -7.42 -3.81
C ILE A 207 11.43 -6.48 -3.67
N CYS A 208 11.33 -5.78 -2.53
CA CYS A 208 10.23 -4.87 -2.17
C CYS A 208 10.74 -3.46 -1.84
N VAL A 209 11.62 -2.92 -2.69
CA VAL A 209 12.38 -1.68 -2.41
C VAL A 209 11.88 -0.46 -3.19
N ALA A 210 10.72 -0.58 -3.84
CA ALA A 210 10.04 0.52 -4.56
C ALA A 210 11.01 1.29 -5.49
N GLY A 211 11.19 2.60 -5.28
CA GLY A 211 12.05 3.44 -6.11
C GLY A 211 13.55 3.10 -6.08
N SER A 212 13.99 2.21 -5.20
CA SER A 212 15.38 1.73 -5.16
C SER A 212 15.61 0.44 -5.98
N THR A 213 14.59 -0.04 -6.71
CA THR A 213 14.66 -1.30 -7.46
C THR A 213 15.77 -1.30 -8.50
N ASN A 214 15.95 -0.22 -9.26
CA ASN A 214 17.01 -0.13 -10.28
C ASN A 214 18.39 -0.27 -9.66
N ILE A 215 18.65 0.47 -8.57
CA ILE A 215 19.95 0.45 -7.87
C ILE A 215 20.28 -0.96 -7.36
N LEU A 216 19.27 -1.69 -6.92
CA LEU A 216 19.45 -3.03 -6.41
C LEU A 216 19.57 -4.06 -7.54
N ALA A 217 18.81 -3.90 -8.63
CA ALA A 217 18.86 -4.78 -9.80
C ALA A 217 20.20 -4.73 -10.53
N GLU A 218 20.89 -3.58 -10.54
CA GLU A 218 22.24 -3.43 -11.11
C GLU A 218 23.30 -4.26 -10.36
N LYS A 219 22.98 -4.78 -9.18
CA LYS A 219 23.87 -5.63 -8.36
C LYS A 219 23.62 -7.13 -8.55
N LEU A 220 22.65 -7.49 -9.41
CA LEU A 220 22.36 -8.86 -9.83
C LEU A 220 23.25 -9.27 -11.01
#